data_a3cdfeb1b90038ae6444e5ec07cf2428
#
_entry.id   a3cdfeb1b90038ae6444e5ec07cf2428
#
_cell.length_a   1.000
_cell.length_b   1.000
_cell.length_c   1.000
_cell.angle_alpha   90.00
_cell.angle_beta   90.00
_cell.angle_gamma   90.00
#
_symmetry.space_group_name_H-M   'P 1'
#
loop_
_entity.id
_entity.type
_entity.pdbx_description
1 polymer ?
#
loop_
_entity_poly.entity_id
_entity_poly.type
_entity_poly.pdbx_seq_one_letter_code
_entity_poly.pdbx_strand_id
1 'polypeptide(L)'
;MISIEDIDERLEDCAPGVDRQSPSSIEIINPNPDSQSSVILSPMTFLDHLSVVLAYPQDPVNIAATVRAMKNMGVTDLRLVKPVPYDPFRIEGVAHDTRDIVEKIRHFETLDDALADCGRVVGFAGKRRSAKWERLAPRAVAERYVSDLAEGHRVALLFGQEDHGLPNEALDRAQVLCMIPTTEHASLNLAQAVLVALYEFHLAAGDATRTVDAHRHQAGPASHEEWERLFADTEAALDAVAFFRTRNPELVMRSVRSLAFRAKPDEREVTMLRAMAIEVLRTIDRITRGLAKGPWRRRDDAGNPPPES
;
A
#
# COMPACT_ATOMS: atom_id res chain seq x y z
N MET A 1 46.79 -5.76 17.38
CA MET A 1 47.05 -4.34 17.71
C MET A 1 47.02 -3.60 16.40
N ILE A 2 45.97 -2.82 16.16
CA ILE A 2 45.81 -2.04 14.93
C ILE A 2 46.77 -0.88 14.98
N SER A 3 47.55 -0.62 13.93
CA SER A 3 48.50 0.50 13.91
C SER A 3 47.77 1.84 13.78
N ILE A 4 48.41 2.89 14.19
CA ILE A 4 47.82 4.26 14.10
C ILE A 4 47.61 4.65 12.62
N GLU A 5 48.45 4.18 11.74
CA GLU A 5 48.36 4.39 10.29
C GLU A 5 47.09 3.76 9.71
N ASP A 6 46.66 2.58 10.19
CA ASP A 6 45.40 1.90 9.77
C ASP A 6 44.17 2.73 10.18
N ILE A 7 44.25 3.58 11.21
CA ILE A 7 43.15 4.44 11.66
C ILE A 7 43.02 5.65 10.75
N ASP A 8 44.14 6.26 10.37
CA ASP A 8 44.15 7.46 9.53
C ASP A 8 43.64 7.17 8.11
N GLU A 9 44.00 6.02 7.52
CA GLU A 9 43.51 5.59 6.21
C GLU A 9 41.99 5.35 6.21
N ARG A 10 41.40 4.88 7.32
CA ARG A 10 39.98 4.71 7.50
C ARG A 10 39.22 6.01 7.77
N LEU A 11 39.91 7.08 8.17
CA LEU A 11 39.31 8.37 8.45
C LEU A 11 39.15 9.24 7.20
N GLU A 12 40.01 9.04 6.19
CA GLU A 12 39.92 9.78 4.91
C GLU A 12 38.71 9.34 4.05
N ASP A 13 38.29 8.11 4.17
CA ASP A 13 37.18 7.51 3.40
C ASP A 13 35.76 8.03 3.82
N CYS A 14 35.68 8.82 4.90
CA CYS A 14 34.44 9.35 5.47
C CYS A 14 34.21 10.85 5.24
N ALA A 15 35.00 11.53 4.40
CA ALA A 15 34.71 12.89 4.01
C ALA A 15 33.63 12.94 2.93
N PRO A 16 32.47 13.60 3.15
CA PRO A 16 31.48 13.78 2.10
C PRO A 16 32.06 14.78 1.07
N GLY A 17 32.32 14.29 -0.13
CA GLY A 17 32.59 15.12 -1.29
C GLY A 17 31.36 15.94 -1.64
N VAL A 18 31.27 17.15 -1.11
CA VAL A 18 30.26 18.13 -1.51
C VAL A 18 30.79 18.85 -2.74
N ASP A 19 30.49 18.32 -3.89
CA ASP A 19 30.66 19.05 -5.15
C ASP A 19 29.49 20.03 -5.30
N ARG A 20 29.77 21.31 -4.99
CA ARG A 20 28.83 22.41 -5.19
C ARG A 20 28.90 22.87 -6.63
N GLN A 21 28.14 22.19 -7.50
CA GLN A 21 27.75 22.79 -8.77
C GLN A 21 26.33 23.31 -8.62
N SER A 22 26.19 24.63 -8.75
CA SER A 22 24.93 25.35 -8.80
C SER A 22 24.11 24.91 -10.00
N PRO A 23 22.81 24.59 -9.86
CA PRO A 23 21.97 24.36 -11.01
C PRO A 23 21.70 25.67 -11.74
N SER A 24 22.10 25.70 -13.00
CA SER A 24 21.72 26.72 -13.98
C SER A 24 20.19 26.84 -14.07
N SER A 25 19.76 28.09 -14.14
CA SER A 25 18.38 28.57 -14.28
C SER A 25 17.55 27.76 -15.26
N ILE A 26 16.48 27.15 -14.80
CA ILE A 26 15.41 26.60 -15.64
C ILE A 26 14.50 27.78 -15.98
N GLU A 27 14.50 28.22 -17.25
CA GLU A 27 13.51 29.15 -17.80
C GLU A 27 12.12 28.48 -17.72
N ILE A 28 11.23 29.09 -16.93
CA ILE A 28 9.81 28.75 -16.92
C ILE A 28 9.19 29.39 -18.15
N ILE A 29 8.98 28.60 -19.20
CA ILE A 29 8.16 28.99 -20.35
C ILE A 29 6.70 28.96 -19.88
N ASN A 30 6.11 30.17 -19.85
CA ASN A 30 4.70 30.38 -19.53
C ASN A 30 3.84 30.00 -20.76
N PRO A 31 3.00 28.96 -20.73
CA PRO A 31 2.11 28.66 -21.83
C PRO A 31 0.89 29.59 -21.81
N ASN A 32 0.65 30.21 -22.91
CA ASN A 32 -0.45 31.11 -23.28
C ASN A 32 -1.84 30.54 -22.92
N PRO A 33 -2.76 31.36 -22.36
CA PRO A 33 -4.08 30.88 -21.90
C PRO A 33 -5.18 30.97 -22.98
N ASP A 34 -4.92 30.50 -24.19
CA ASP A 34 -5.95 30.42 -25.23
C ASP A 34 -5.74 29.16 -26.08
N SER A 35 -6.22 28.03 -25.60
CA SER A 35 -6.66 26.95 -26.50
C SER A 35 -7.29 25.76 -25.71
N GLN A 36 -8.57 25.57 -25.99
CA GLN A 36 -9.27 24.28 -26.04
C GLN A 36 -9.23 23.40 -24.78
N SER A 37 -10.37 23.35 -24.13
CA SER A 37 -10.77 22.27 -23.23
C SER A 37 -10.60 20.93 -23.94
N SER A 38 -9.43 20.34 -23.82
CA SER A 38 -9.26 18.93 -24.09
C SER A 38 -10.03 18.20 -22.98
N VAL A 39 -11.17 17.63 -23.34
CA VAL A 39 -11.81 16.59 -22.54
C VAL A 39 -10.77 15.49 -22.42
N ILE A 40 -10.08 15.44 -21.29
CA ILE A 40 -9.23 14.30 -20.94
C ILE A 40 -10.21 13.17 -20.70
N LEU A 41 -10.47 12.37 -21.74
CA LEU A 41 -11.08 11.06 -21.59
C LEU A 41 -10.12 10.27 -20.70
N SER A 42 -10.51 10.07 -19.45
CA SER A 42 -9.79 9.14 -18.58
C SER A 42 -9.64 7.83 -19.34
N PRO A 43 -8.44 7.20 -19.37
CA PRO A 43 -8.29 5.91 -20.03
C PRO A 43 -9.34 4.96 -19.43
N MET A 44 -10.12 4.29 -20.29
CA MET A 44 -11.07 3.27 -19.85
C MET A 44 -10.30 2.22 -19.05
N THR A 45 -10.69 2.05 -17.81
CA THR A 45 -10.12 1.00 -16.95
C THR A 45 -10.88 -0.30 -17.21
N PHE A 46 -10.28 -1.45 -16.97
CA PHE A 46 -10.98 -2.75 -17.08
C PHE A 46 -12.25 -2.77 -16.23
N LEU A 47 -12.27 -2.01 -15.14
CA LEU A 47 -13.39 -1.91 -14.22
C LEU A 47 -14.62 -1.17 -14.79
N ASP A 48 -14.50 -0.48 -15.93
CA ASP A 48 -15.65 0.11 -16.64
C ASP A 48 -16.61 -0.96 -17.18
N HIS A 49 -16.14 -2.20 -17.32
CA HIS A 49 -16.95 -3.35 -17.69
C HIS A 49 -17.50 -4.14 -16.50
N LEU A 50 -17.23 -3.70 -15.27
CA LEU A 50 -17.76 -4.31 -14.05
C LEU A 50 -19.04 -3.59 -13.62
N SER A 51 -20.13 -4.35 -13.48
CA SER A 51 -21.43 -3.85 -13.05
C SER A 51 -21.76 -4.35 -11.65
N VAL A 52 -22.22 -3.46 -10.77
CA VAL A 52 -22.83 -3.84 -9.50
C VAL A 52 -24.34 -3.84 -9.65
N VAL A 53 -24.99 -4.97 -9.37
CA VAL A 53 -26.43 -5.14 -9.46
C VAL A 53 -27.00 -5.43 -8.08
N LEU A 54 -27.83 -4.51 -7.57
CA LEU A 54 -28.55 -4.68 -6.33
C LEU A 54 -29.99 -5.12 -6.63
N ALA A 55 -30.33 -6.34 -6.27
CA ALA A 55 -31.67 -6.89 -6.45
C ALA A 55 -32.53 -6.57 -5.21
N TYR A 56 -33.54 -5.73 -5.40
CA TYR A 56 -34.53 -5.35 -4.40
C TYR A 56 -33.94 -4.70 -3.13
N PRO A 57 -33.01 -3.74 -3.22
CA PRO A 57 -32.42 -3.10 -2.03
C PRO A 57 -33.52 -2.35 -1.24
N GLN A 58 -33.52 -2.52 0.08
CA GLN A 58 -34.55 -2.03 0.97
C GLN A 58 -34.16 -0.79 1.76
N ASP A 59 -32.87 -0.49 1.87
CA ASP A 59 -32.37 0.66 2.61
C ASP A 59 -31.58 1.62 1.72
N PRO A 60 -32.03 2.88 1.54
CA PRO A 60 -31.29 3.90 0.82
C PRO A 60 -29.87 4.16 1.37
N VAL A 61 -29.63 3.91 2.67
CA VAL A 61 -28.30 4.05 3.28
C VAL A 61 -27.35 3.01 2.69
N ASN A 62 -27.82 1.79 2.44
CA ASN A 62 -27.00 0.75 1.79
C ASN A 62 -26.71 1.09 0.33
N ILE A 63 -27.65 1.73 -0.38
CA ILE A 63 -27.41 2.22 -1.75
C ILE A 63 -26.32 3.30 -1.71
N ALA A 64 -26.41 4.28 -0.81
CA ALA A 64 -25.42 5.34 -0.65
C ALA A 64 -24.03 4.80 -0.29
N ALA A 65 -23.96 3.87 0.65
CA ALA A 65 -22.71 3.23 1.05
C ALA A 65 -22.11 2.38 -0.09
N THR A 66 -22.96 1.74 -0.91
CA THR A 66 -22.53 1.04 -2.12
C THR A 66 -21.92 2.00 -3.14
N VAL A 67 -22.58 3.12 -3.41
CA VAL A 67 -22.07 4.17 -4.31
C VAL A 67 -20.70 4.67 -3.83
N ARG A 68 -20.54 4.86 -2.52
CA ARG A 68 -19.24 5.25 -1.94
C ARG A 68 -18.17 4.18 -2.12
N ALA A 69 -18.52 2.91 -1.92
CA ALA A 69 -17.60 1.80 -2.15
C ALA A 69 -17.18 1.72 -3.62
N MET A 70 -18.11 1.90 -4.55
CA MET A 70 -17.85 1.92 -5.99
C MET A 70 -16.90 3.06 -6.38
N LYS A 71 -17.14 4.28 -5.87
CA LYS A 71 -16.25 5.43 -6.11
C LYS A 71 -14.83 5.17 -5.64
N ASN A 72 -14.67 4.58 -4.46
CA ASN A 72 -13.36 4.25 -3.90
C ASN A 72 -12.58 3.20 -4.72
N MET A 73 -13.30 2.31 -5.39
CA MET A 73 -12.73 1.19 -6.15
C MET A 73 -12.76 1.39 -7.67
N GLY A 74 -13.17 2.57 -8.15
CA GLY A 74 -13.12 2.92 -9.57
C GLY A 74 -14.21 2.28 -10.43
N VAL A 75 -15.33 1.80 -9.84
CA VAL A 75 -16.45 1.19 -10.55
C VAL A 75 -17.61 2.17 -10.64
N THR A 76 -18.23 2.30 -11.82
CA THR A 76 -19.25 3.35 -12.05
C THR A 76 -20.62 2.81 -12.46
N ASP A 77 -20.75 1.56 -12.89
CA ASP A 77 -22.02 0.99 -13.38
C ASP A 77 -22.82 0.35 -12.24
N LEU A 78 -23.74 1.12 -11.65
CA LEU A 78 -24.69 0.65 -10.64
C LEU A 78 -26.07 0.41 -11.27
N ARG A 79 -26.61 -0.79 -11.04
CA ARG A 79 -27.92 -1.22 -11.49
C ARG A 79 -28.80 -1.59 -10.31
N LEU A 80 -29.96 -0.96 -10.21
CA LEU A 80 -30.93 -1.20 -9.16
C LEU A 80 -32.17 -1.87 -9.74
N VAL A 81 -32.51 -3.05 -9.24
CA VAL A 81 -33.74 -3.77 -9.62
C VAL A 81 -34.78 -3.56 -8.54
N LYS A 82 -35.87 -2.87 -8.87
CA LYS A 82 -37.00 -2.54 -7.95
C LYS A 82 -36.52 -2.07 -6.58
N PRO A 83 -35.71 -1.01 -6.51
CA PRO A 83 -35.30 -0.45 -5.21
C PRO A 83 -36.48 0.14 -4.48
N VAL A 84 -36.40 0.28 -3.14
CA VAL A 84 -37.30 1.17 -2.42
C VAL A 84 -37.18 2.60 -2.94
N PRO A 85 -38.25 3.42 -2.87
CA PRO A 85 -38.16 4.83 -3.21
C PRO A 85 -37.08 5.54 -2.39
N TYR A 86 -36.23 6.29 -3.04
CA TYR A 86 -35.16 7.07 -2.41
C TYR A 86 -34.96 8.41 -3.08
N ASP A 87 -34.39 9.35 -2.35
CA ASP A 87 -34.02 10.66 -2.85
C ASP A 87 -32.52 10.66 -3.25
N PRO A 88 -32.20 10.88 -4.53
CA PRO A 88 -30.79 10.95 -4.99
C PRO A 88 -29.93 11.97 -4.21
N PHE A 89 -30.50 13.10 -3.79
CA PHE A 89 -29.76 14.09 -2.98
C PHE A 89 -29.35 13.57 -1.60
N ARG A 90 -30.15 12.65 -1.02
CA ARG A 90 -29.75 12.00 0.23
C ARG A 90 -28.62 11.04 0.04
N ILE A 91 -28.51 10.40 -1.12
CA ILE A 91 -27.37 9.53 -1.45
C ILE A 91 -26.09 10.36 -1.56
N GLU A 92 -26.13 11.49 -2.29
CA GLU A 92 -24.99 12.41 -2.37
C GLU A 92 -24.57 12.96 -1.01
N GLY A 93 -25.53 13.26 -0.11
CA GLY A 93 -25.27 13.74 1.23
C GLY A 93 -24.49 12.76 2.12
N VAL A 94 -24.66 11.44 1.90
CA VAL A 94 -23.96 10.37 2.61
C VAL A 94 -22.66 9.97 1.89
N ALA A 95 -22.70 9.97 0.57
CA ALA A 95 -21.60 9.55 -0.30
C ALA A 95 -20.98 10.77 -0.98
N HIS A 96 -20.19 11.57 -0.24
CA HIS A 96 -19.57 12.78 -0.76
C HIS A 96 -18.77 12.52 -2.06
N ASP A 97 -18.86 13.46 -3.01
CA ASP A 97 -18.14 13.44 -4.30
C ASP A 97 -18.44 12.20 -5.17
N THR A 98 -19.72 11.79 -5.23
CA THR A 98 -20.17 10.61 -5.99
C THR A 98 -21.24 10.94 -7.03
N ARG A 99 -21.43 12.20 -7.34
CA ARG A 99 -22.46 12.69 -8.27
C ARG A 99 -22.37 12.02 -9.64
N ASP A 100 -21.14 11.80 -10.11
CA ASP A 100 -20.83 11.12 -11.36
C ASP A 100 -21.34 9.67 -11.45
N ILE A 101 -21.46 8.99 -10.32
CA ILE A 101 -22.07 7.64 -10.22
C ILE A 101 -23.58 7.76 -10.03
N VAL A 102 -24.03 8.64 -9.12
CA VAL A 102 -25.45 8.79 -8.79
C VAL A 102 -26.28 9.16 -10.01
N GLU A 103 -25.80 10.08 -10.86
CA GLU A 103 -26.45 10.48 -12.11
C GLU A 103 -26.53 9.35 -13.16
N LYS A 104 -25.68 8.32 -13.04
CA LYS A 104 -25.61 7.18 -13.96
C LYS A 104 -26.32 5.93 -13.43
N ILE A 105 -26.90 5.97 -12.23
CA ILE A 105 -27.64 4.83 -11.67
C ILE A 105 -28.75 4.43 -12.64
N ARG A 106 -28.75 3.16 -13.02
CA ARG A 106 -29.79 2.59 -13.88
C ARG A 106 -30.81 1.80 -13.08
N HIS A 107 -32.08 2.03 -13.36
CA HIS A 107 -33.19 1.36 -12.70
C HIS A 107 -33.85 0.34 -13.63
N PHE A 108 -34.18 -0.82 -13.11
CA PHE A 108 -34.75 -1.93 -13.86
C PHE A 108 -35.96 -2.51 -13.13
N GLU A 109 -36.96 -2.89 -13.89
CA GLU A 109 -38.15 -3.61 -13.39
C GLU A 109 -37.90 -5.09 -13.21
N THR A 110 -37.00 -5.67 -14.00
CA THR A 110 -36.70 -7.11 -13.93
C THR A 110 -35.18 -7.33 -13.79
N LEU A 111 -34.83 -8.47 -13.20
CA LEU A 111 -33.45 -8.88 -13.12
C LEU A 111 -32.85 -9.24 -14.48
N ASP A 112 -33.68 -9.81 -15.36
CA ASP A 112 -33.25 -10.18 -16.70
C ASP A 112 -32.86 -8.97 -17.52
N ASP A 113 -33.62 -7.86 -17.44
CA ASP A 113 -33.26 -6.61 -18.09
C ASP A 113 -31.98 -6.03 -17.53
N ALA A 114 -31.80 -6.13 -16.20
CA ALA A 114 -30.58 -5.62 -15.54
C ALA A 114 -29.32 -6.40 -15.91
N LEU A 115 -29.46 -7.64 -16.36
CA LEU A 115 -28.35 -8.54 -16.70
C LEU A 115 -28.18 -8.78 -18.20
N ALA A 116 -29.07 -8.22 -19.05
CA ALA A 116 -29.19 -8.57 -20.47
C ALA A 116 -27.89 -8.40 -21.29
N ASP A 117 -27.03 -7.43 -20.91
CA ASP A 117 -25.77 -7.16 -21.58
C ASP A 117 -24.54 -7.77 -20.86
N CYS A 118 -24.75 -8.60 -19.83
CA CYS A 118 -23.69 -9.18 -19.03
C CYS A 118 -23.35 -10.61 -19.49
N GLY A 119 -22.12 -10.80 -19.93
CA GLY A 119 -21.63 -12.14 -20.32
C GLY A 119 -21.35 -13.06 -19.13
N ARG A 120 -21.09 -12.48 -17.97
CA ARG A 120 -20.84 -13.21 -16.72
C ARG A 120 -21.65 -12.61 -15.58
N VAL A 121 -22.24 -13.48 -14.77
CA VAL A 121 -22.99 -13.10 -13.56
C VAL A 121 -22.47 -13.89 -12.38
N VAL A 122 -22.05 -13.18 -11.34
CA VAL A 122 -21.58 -13.73 -10.06
C VAL A 122 -22.59 -13.38 -8.99
N GLY A 123 -23.23 -14.38 -8.40
CA GLY A 123 -24.18 -14.18 -7.30
C GLY A 123 -23.50 -14.20 -5.93
N PHE A 124 -23.74 -13.20 -5.09
CA PHE A 124 -23.21 -13.16 -3.73
C PHE A 124 -24.21 -13.78 -2.75
N ALA A 125 -23.77 -14.78 -1.99
CA ALA A 125 -24.62 -15.49 -1.03
C ALA A 125 -23.91 -15.66 0.32
N GLY A 126 -24.56 -15.24 1.41
CA GLY A 126 -24.04 -15.41 2.78
C GLY A 126 -24.24 -16.81 3.36
N LYS A 127 -25.24 -17.55 2.89
CA LYS A 127 -25.57 -18.89 3.42
C LYS A 127 -25.24 -19.98 2.43
N ARG A 128 -24.78 -21.13 2.92
CA ARG A 128 -24.63 -22.34 2.12
C ARG A 128 -26.00 -22.76 1.56
N ARG A 129 -26.16 -22.70 0.25
CA ARG A 129 -27.31 -23.22 -0.46
C ARG A 129 -26.95 -24.52 -1.17
N SER A 130 -27.93 -25.18 -1.78
CA SER A 130 -27.77 -26.48 -2.45
C SER A 130 -26.51 -26.60 -3.30
N ALA A 131 -25.98 -27.82 -3.44
CA ALA A 131 -24.66 -28.15 -4.02
C ALA A 131 -24.51 -27.92 -5.54
N LYS A 132 -25.46 -27.27 -6.21
CA LYS A 132 -25.50 -27.18 -7.67
C LYS A 132 -24.57 -26.13 -8.28
N TRP A 133 -24.12 -25.14 -7.54
CA TRP A 133 -23.26 -24.03 -8.04
C TRP A 133 -21.83 -24.19 -7.60
N GLU A 134 -20.92 -23.86 -8.51
CA GLU A 134 -19.53 -23.63 -8.14
C GLU A 134 -19.45 -22.46 -7.15
N ARG A 135 -18.63 -22.61 -6.09
CA ARG A 135 -18.48 -21.61 -5.05
C ARG A 135 -17.05 -21.15 -4.98
N LEU A 136 -16.87 -19.86 -5.01
CA LEU A 136 -15.54 -19.22 -4.95
C LEU A 136 -15.51 -18.15 -3.85
N ALA A 137 -14.33 -17.92 -3.32
CA ALA A 137 -14.05 -16.72 -2.51
C ALA A 137 -13.88 -15.49 -3.41
N PRO A 138 -14.05 -14.25 -2.89
CA PRO A 138 -13.99 -13.03 -3.69
C PRO A 138 -12.71 -12.90 -4.52
N ARG A 139 -11.55 -13.23 -3.96
CA ARG A 139 -10.26 -13.22 -4.66
C ARG A 139 -10.26 -14.15 -5.87
N ALA A 140 -10.70 -15.38 -5.70
CA ALA A 140 -10.75 -16.36 -6.78
C ALA A 140 -11.75 -15.96 -7.89
N VAL A 141 -12.83 -15.25 -7.53
CA VAL A 141 -13.78 -14.66 -8.49
C VAL A 141 -13.09 -13.55 -9.28
N ALA A 142 -12.40 -12.63 -8.61
CA ALA A 142 -11.70 -11.53 -9.26
C ALA A 142 -10.60 -12.04 -10.20
N GLU A 143 -9.76 -12.97 -9.74
CA GLU A 143 -8.72 -13.61 -10.55
C GLU A 143 -9.28 -14.32 -11.79
N ARG A 144 -10.43 -14.96 -11.67
CA ARG A 144 -11.09 -15.66 -12.77
C ARG A 144 -11.62 -14.72 -13.85
N TYR A 145 -12.22 -13.59 -13.46
CA TYR A 145 -12.97 -12.74 -14.39
C TYR A 145 -12.25 -11.44 -14.77
N VAL A 146 -11.07 -11.16 -14.22
CA VAL A 146 -10.30 -9.97 -14.61
C VAL A 146 -9.89 -10.00 -16.09
N SER A 147 -9.63 -11.18 -16.67
CA SER A 147 -9.35 -11.32 -18.09
C SER A 147 -10.58 -11.05 -18.96
N ASP A 148 -11.78 -11.52 -18.56
CA ASP A 148 -13.02 -11.19 -19.25
C ASP A 148 -13.23 -9.65 -19.30
N LEU A 149 -12.96 -8.94 -18.19
CA LEU A 149 -13.06 -7.48 -18.14
C LEU A 149 -12.02 -6.81 -19.06
N ALA A 150 -10.77 -7.30 -19.09
CA ALA A 150 -9.72 -6.80 -19.96
C ALA A 150 -10.02 -7.00 -21.45
N GLU A 151 -10.77 -8.03 -21.80
CA GLU A 151 -11.26 -8.32 -23.14
C GLU A 151 -12.53 -7.52 -23.50
N GLY A 152 -13.06 -6.70 -22.58
CA GLY A 152 -14.25 -5.88 -22.77
C GLY A 152 -15.56 -6.61 -22.52
N HIS A 153 -15.53 -7.80 -21.96
CA HIS A 153 -16.74 -8.53 -21.57
C HIS A 153 -17.30 -7.98 -20.26
N ARG A 154 -18.60 -7.77 -20.20
CA ARG A 154 -19.25 -7.27 -19.01
C ARG A 154 -19.48 -8.37 -17.98
N VAL A 155 -19.03 -8.09 -16.73
CA VAL A 155 -19.22 -8.96 -15.56
C VAL A 155 -20.16 -8.27 -14.59
N ALA A 156 -21.23 -8.95 -14.17
CA ALA A 156 -22.17 -8.47 -13.16
C ALA A 156 -21.90 -9.13 -11.80
N LEU A 157 -21.76 -8.30 -10.76
CA LEU A 157 -21.74 -8.73 -9.37
C LEU A 157 -23.14 -8.51 -8.79
N LEU A 158 -23.86 -9.62 -8.55
CA LEU A 158 -25.26 -9.60 -8.16
C LEU A 158 -25.41 -9.83 -6.65
N PHE A 159 -26.02 -8.84 -6.00
CA PHE A 159 -26.30 -8.84 -4.55
C PHE A 159 -27.81 -8.80 -4.32
N GLY A 160 -28.27 -9.48 -3.28
CA GLY A 160 -29.67 -9.54 -2.90
C GLY A 160 -30.08 -8.57 -1.80
N GLN A 161 -31.30 -8.73 -1.33
CA GLN A 161 -31.86 -7.96 -0.23
C GLN A 161 -31.05 -8.15 1.07
N GLU A 162 -31.14 -7.15 1.93
CA GLU A 162 -30.44 -7.12 3.22
C GLU A 162 -30.85 -8.29 4.13
N ASP A 163 -32.14 -8.60 4.19
CA ASP A 163 -32.69 -9.59 5.11
C ASP A 163 -32.65 -11.01 4.57
N HIS A 164 -32.90 -11.18 3.28
CA HIS A 164 -33.12 -12.51 2.69
C HIS A 164 -32.02 -12.92 1.71
N GLY A 165 -31.17 -11.97 1.28
CA GLY A 165 -30.17 -12.20 0.24
C GLY A 165 -30.80 -12.45 -1.13
N LEU A 166 -30.11 -13.17 -2.00
CA LEU A 166 -30.62 -13.50 -3.33
C LEU A 166 -31.69 -14.60 -3.27
N PRO A 167 -32.86 -14.42 -3.89
CA PRO A 167 -33.82 -15.50 -4.09
C PRO A 167 -33.27 -16.56 -5.05
N ASN A 168 -33.87 -17.75 -5.07
CA ASN A 168 -33.38 -18.85 -5.90
C ASN A 168 -33.44 -18.51 -7.41
N GLU A 169 -34.47 -17.82 -7.83
CA GLU A 169 -34.63 -17.39 -9.23
C GLU A 169 -33.50 -16.42 -9.65
N ALA A 170 -32.96 -15.61 -8.73
CA ALA A 170 -31.82 -14.75 -9.01
C ALA A 170 -30.51 -15.55 -9.06
N LEU A 171 -30.37 -16.56 -8.19
CA LEU A 171 -29.22 -17.47 -8.20
C LEU A 171 -29.13 -18.33 -9.46
N ASP A 172 -30.28 -18.69 -10.05
CA ASP A 172 -30.34 -19.47 -11.30
C ASP A 172 -29.75 -18.71 -12.51
N ARG A 173 -29.56 -17.39 -12.41
CA ARG A 173 -28.89 -16.53 -13.40
C ARG A 173 -27.38 -16.41 -13.22
N ALA A 174 -26.87 -16.84 -12.07
CA ALA A 174 -25.45 -16.78 -11.77
C ALA A 174 -24.71 -18.04 -12.23
N GLN A 175 -23.60 -17.87 -12.92
CA GLN A 175 -22.71 -18.98 -13.28
C GLN A 175 -21.89 -19.45 -12.08
N VAL A 176 -21.55 -18.54 -11.16
CA VAL A 176 -20.75 -18.80 -9.97
C VAL A 176 -21.37 -18.12 -8.76
N LEU A 177 -21.30 -18.77 -7.61
CA LEU A 177 -21.61 -18.14 -6.33
C LEU A 177 -20.36 -17.70 -5.63
N CYS A 178 -20.29 -16.40 -5.32
CA CYS A 178 -19.28 -15.86 -4.44
C CYS A 178 -19.74 -15.95 -2.99
N MET A 179 -18.90 -16.53 -2.15
CA MET A 179 -19.09 -16.58 -0.69
C MET A 179 -17.94 -15.89 0.00
N ILE A 180 -18.23 -14.79 0.70
CA ILE A 180 -17.24 -14.11 1.51
C ILE A 180 -17.02 -14.95 2.79
N PRO A 181 -15.80 -15.42 3.06
CA PRO A 181 -15.50 -16.16 4.29
C PRO A 181 -15.72 -15.27 5.52
N THR A 182 -16.57 -15.74 6.43
CA THR A 182 -16.88 -15.07 7.69
C THR A 182 -16.83 -16.10 8.83
N THR A 183 -16.99 -15.65 10.06
CA THR A 183 -17.21 -16.51 11.22
C THR A 183 -18.61 -17.15 11.16
N GLU A 184 -19.15 -17.60 12.28
CA GLU A 184 -20.50 -18.13 12.40
C GLU A 184 -21.59 -17.11 11.97
N HIS A 185 -21.30 -15.81 12.09
CA HIS A 185 -22.13 -14.73 11.54
C HIS A 185 -21.87 -14.55 10.04
N ALA A 186 -22.58 -15.34 9.25
CA ALA A 186 -22.38 -15.41 7.81
C ALA A 186 -22.97 -14.19 7.05
N SER A 187 -23.79 -13.37 7.68
CA SER A 187 -24.45 -12.23 7.04
C SER A 187 -23.63 -10.97 7.20
N LEU A 188 -23.12 -10.44 6.10
CA LEU A 188 -22.53 -9.11 6.02
C LEU A 188 -23.59 -8.09 5.62
N ASN A 189 -23.42 -6.85 6.05
CA ASN A 189 -24.18 -5.74 5.47
C ASN A 189 -23.95 -5.67 3.96
N LEU A 190 -24.98 -5.29 3.20
CA LEU A 190 -24.96 -5.25 1.74
C LEU A 190 -23.79 -4.45 1.18
N ALA A 191 -23.61 -3.22 1.64
CA ALA A 191 -22.52 -2.36 1.14
C ALA A 191 -21.13 -2.86 1.55
N GLN A 192 -21.00 -3.52 2.70
CA GLN A 192 -19.76 -4.16 3.11
C GLN A 192 -19.41 -5.34 2.19
N ALA A 193 -20.39 -6.17 1.83
CA ALA A 193 -20.19 -7.26 0.88
C ALA A 193 -19.76 -6.73 -0.49
N VAL A 194 -20.38 -5.65 -0.97
CA VAL A 194 -19.99 -4.96 -2.21
C VAL A 194 -18.55 -4.46 -2.10
N LEU A 195 -18.20 -3.77 -1.01
CA LEU A 195 -16.84 -3.24 -0.82
C LEU A 195 -15.78 -4.35 -0.88
N VAL A 196 -15.99 -5.47 -0.20
CA VAL A 196 -15.05 -6.61 -0.22
C VAL A 196 -14.90 -7.17 -1.64
N ALA A 197 -16.00 -7.33 -2.39
CA ALA A 197 -15.95 -7.80 -3.76
C ALA A 197 -15.17 -6.84 -4.65
N LEU A 198 -15.50 -5.56 -4.62
CA LEU A 198 -14.87 -4.53 -5.45
C LEU A 198 -13.38 -4.35 -5.11
N TYR A 199 -12.99 -4.49 -3.85
CA TYR A 199 -11.60 -4.43 -3.42
C TYR A 199 -10.75 -5.53 -4.09
N GLU A 200 -11.24 -6.77 -4.14
CA GLU A 200 -10.52 -7.85 -4.80
C GLU A 200 -10.43 -7.65 -6.32
N PHE A 201 -11.48 -7.16 -6.96
CA PHE A 201 -11.43 -6.79 -8.39
C PHE A 201 -10.48 -5.64 -8.66
N HIS A 202 -10.46 -4.61 -7.81
CA HIS A 202 -9.53 -3.49 -7.90
C HIS A 202 -8.06 -3.94 -7.80
N LEU A 203 -7.76 -4.86 -6.87
CA LEU A 203 -6.43 -5.46 -6.77
C LEU A 203 -6.07 -6.33 -7.99
N ALA A 204 -7.01 -7.15 -8.46
CA ALA A 204 -6.79 -8.03 -9.61
C ALA A 204 -6.59 -7.24 -10.92
N ALA A 205 -7.27 -6.11 -11.07
CA ALA A 205 -7.10 -5.22 -12.22
C ALA A 205 -5.76 -4.46 -12.21
N GLY A 206 -5.04 -4.44 -11.10
CA GLY A 206 -3.80 -3.68 -10.97
C GLY A 206 -4.01 -2.15 -10.91
N ASP A 207 -5.24 -1.70 -10.77
CA ASP A 207 -5.64 -0.28 -10.80
C ASP A 207 -5.42 0.46 -9.48
N ALA A 208 -4.70 -0.14 -8.53
CA ALA A 208 -4.41 0.47 -7.25
C ALA A 208 -3.55 1.75 -7.44
N THR A 209 -4.22 2.86 -7.80
CA THR A 209 -3.59 4.19 -7.95
C THR A 209 -3.06 4.76 -6.64
N ARG A 210 -3.55 4.26 -5.51
CA ARG A 210 -2.98 4.48 -4.18
C ARG A 210 -2.25 3.22 -3.74
N THR A 211 -1.08 3.01 -4.27
CA THR A 211 -0.12 2.13 -3.63
C THR A 211 0.24 2.71 -2.26
N VAL A 212 0.36 1.85 -1.27
CA VAL A 212 1.01 2.27 -0.03
C VAL A 212 2.44 2.64 -0.44
N ASP A 213 2.73 3.94 -0.50
CA ASP A 213 4.08 4.40 -0.81
C ASP A 213 5.03 3.68 0.13
N ALA A 214 6.01 2.99 -0.43
CA ALA A 214 7.17 2.58 0.34
C ALA A 214 7.68 3.83 1.07
N HIS A 215 8.04 3.70 2.34
CA HIS A 215 8.52 4.83 3.15
C HIS A 215 9.37 5.77 2.29
N ARG A 216 9.06 7.08 2.27
CA ARG A 216 9.72 8.12 1.44
C ARG A 216 11.24 8.20 1.61
N HIS A 217 11.82 7.40 2.49
CA HIS A 217 13.21 7.38 2.86
C HIS A 217 13.88 6.00 2.77
N GLN A 218 13.29 5.03 2.09
CA GLN A 218 14.01 3.79 1.81
C GLN A 218 15.07 4.07 0.73
N ALA A 219 16.33 4.15 1.19
CA ALA A 219 17.48 3.97 0.31
C ALA A 219 17.46 2.51 -0.22
N GLY A 220 18.12 2.27 -1.33
CA GLY A 220 18.30 0.90 -1.83
C GLY A 220 18.99 -0.01 -0.79
N PRO A 221 19.05 -1.31 -1.06
CA PRO A 221 19.82 -2.23 -0.23
C PRO A 221 21.31 -1.84 -0.30
N ALA A 222 22.00 -1.87 0.83
CA ALA A 222 23.45 -1.66 0.88
C ALA A 222 24.18 -2.71 0.03
N SER A 223 25.23 -2.29 -0.66
CA SER A 223 26.10 -3.15 -1.44
C SER A 223 26.88 -4.11 -0.54
N HIS A 224 27.40 -5.20 -1.15
CA HIS A 224 28.26 -6.13 -0.41
C HIS A 224 29.50 -5.44 0.15
N GLU A 225 30.08 -4.49 -0.57
CA GLU A 225 31.22 -3.73 -0.15
C GLU A 225 30.93 -2.87 1.09
N GLU A 226 29.78 -2.20 1.13
CA GLU A 226 29.36 -1.40 2.30
C GLU A 226 29.13 -2.27 3.54
N TRP A 227 28.58 -3.47 3.36
CA TRP A 227 28.46 -4.45 4.43
C TRP A 227 29.80 -4.88 4.99
N GLU A 228 30.76 -5.21 4.12
CA GLU A 228 32.09 -5.64 4.58
C GLU A 228 32.85 -4.50 5.28
N ARG A 229 32.73 -3.27 4.78
CA ARG A 229 33.28 -2.08 5.47
C ARG A 229 32.64 -1.86 6.87
N LEU A 230 31.31 -1.99 6.99
CA LEU A 230 30.63 -1.92 8.28
C LEU A 230 31.17 -2.96 9.26
N PHE A 231 31.28 -4.22 8.81
CA PHE A 231 31.71 -5.31 9.70
C PHE A 231 33.17 -5.17 10.10
N ALA A 232 34.04 -4.76 9.19
CA ALA A 232 35.45 -4.50 9.50
C ALA A 232 35.61 -3.37 10.53
N ASP A 233 34.91 -2.25 10.35
CA ASP A 233 34.97 -1.12 11.28
C ASP A 233 34.34 -1.47 12.64
N THR A 234 33.27 -2.28 12.64
CA THR A 234 32.64 -2.78 13.88
C THR A 234 33.58 -3.70 14.64
N GLU A 235 34.25 -4.63 13.97
CA GLU A 235 35.23 -5.53 14.59
C GLU A 235 36.39 -4.74 15.20
N ALA A 236 36.94 -3.77 14.46
CA ALA A 236 38.00 -2.89 14.93
C ALA A 236 37.55 -2.06 16.15
N ALA A 237 36.34 -1.53 16.13
CA ALA A 237 35.80 -0.75 17.25
C ALA A 237 35.60 -1.62 18.51
N LEU A 238 35.13 -2.85 18.35
CA LEU A 238 34.95 -3.78 19.46
C LEU A 238 36.29 -4.24 20.03
N ASP A 239 37.32 -4.43 19.20
CA ASP A 239 38.65 -4.76 19.65
C ASP A 239 39.26 -3.58 20.43
N ALA A 240 39.16 -2.36 19.91
CA ALA A 240 39.66 -1.14 20.54
C ALA A 240 39.11 -0.91 21.95
N VAL A 241 37.84 -1.30 22.19
CA VAL A 241 37.23 -1.24 23.55
C VAL A 241 37.47 -2.52 24.37
N ALA A 242 38.35 -3.41 23.91
CA ALA A 242 38.68 -4.71 24.54
C ALA A 242 37.46 -5.63 24.76
N PHE A 243 36.45 -5.56 23.90
CA PHE A 243 35.25 -6.39 23.99
C PHE A 243 35.56 -7.88 23.81
N PHE A 244 36.61 -8.22 23.05
CA PHE A 244 36.99 -9.60 22.76
C PHE A 244 37.90 -10.26 23.84
N ARG A 245 38.16 -9.59 24.97
CA ARG A 245 39.04 -10.08 26.02
C ARG A 245 38.74 -11.53 26.47
N THR A 246 37.44 -11.89 26.53
CA THR A 246 36.96 -13.18 27.00
C THR A 246 36.07 -13.87 25.97
N ARG A 247 36.03 -13.37 24.75
CA ARG A 247 35.12 -13.82 23.67
C ARG A 247 35.91 -14.14 22.43
N ASN A 248 35.44 -15.14 21.68
CA ASN A 248 36.00 -15.44 20.36
C ASN A 248 35.47 -14.38 19.34
N PRO A 249 36.34 -13.58 18.71
CA PRO A 249 35.93 -12.56 17.74
C PRO A 249 35.11 -13.11 16.58
N GLU A 250 35.51 -14.24 16.00
CA GLU A 250 34.83 -14.84 14.85
C GLU A 250 33.37 -15.21 15.17
N LEU A 251 33.13 -15.79 16.35
CA LEU A 251 31.77 -16.18 16.77
C LEU A 251 30.89 -14.94 17.04
N VAL A 252 31.47 -13.92 17.64
CA VAL A 252 30.77 -12.64 17.88
C VAL A 252 30.41 -11.98 16.55
N MET A 253 31.40 -11.83 15.67
CA MET A 253 31.16 -11.18 14.36
C MET A 253 30.20 -11.97 13.48
N ARG A 254 30.20 -13.29 13.56
CA ARG A 254 29.17 -14.13 12.90
C ARG A 254 27.77 -13.81 13.43
N SER A 255 27.65 -13.60 14.74
CA SER A 255 26.36 -13.23 15.35
C SER A 255 25.94 -11.81 14.98
N VAL A 256 26.87 -10.86 14.92
CA VAL A 256 26.63 -9.47 14.48
C VAL A 256 26.14 -9.46 13.02
N ARG A 257 26.84 -10.18 12.13
CA ARG A 257 26.41 -10.33 10.72
C ARG A 257 25.01 -10.91 10.61
N SER A 258 24.72 -12.00 11.34
CA SER A 258 23.40 -12.63 11.34
C SER A 258 22.29 -11.68 11.84
N LEU A 259 22.57 -10.89 12.88
CA LEU A 259 21.63 -9.89 13.40
C LEU A 259 21.35 -8.81 12.35
N ALA A 260 22.41 -8.25 11.78
CA ALA A 260 22.33 -7.19 10.79
C ALA A 260 21.54 -7.64 9.53
N PHE A 261 21.83 -8.82 9.00
CA PHE A 261 21.11 -9.36 7.84
C PHE A 261 19.64 -9.65 8.13
N ARG A 262 19.27 -10.01 9.36
CA ARG A 262 17.85 -10.18 9.75
C ARG A 262 17.12 -8.85 9.90
N ALA A 263 17.82 -7.80 10.33
CA ALA A 263 17.24 -6.46 10.46
C ALA A 263 16.97 -5.82 9.09
N LYS A 264 17.70 -6.25 8.04
CA LYS A 264 17.58 -5.75 6.66
C LYS A 264 17.69 -4.21 6.58
N PRO A 265 18.70 -3.58 7.19
CA PRO A 265 18.87 -2.15 7.10
C PRO A 265 19.15 -1.71 5.66
N ASP A 266 18.70 -0.52 5.32
CA ASP A 266 19.00 0.11 4.04
C ASP A 266 20.42 0.70 4.01
N GLU A 267 20.87 1.20 2.85
CA GLU A 267 22.20 1.79 2.64
C GLU A 267 22.52 2.92 3.66
N ARG A 268 21.53 3.77 3.97
CA ARG A 268 21.70 4.87 4.93
C ARG A 268 21.88 4.38 6.35
N GLU A 269 21.13 3.35 6.73
CA GLU A 269 21.20 2.73 8.04
C GLU A 269 22.55 2.01 8.22
N VAL A 270 23.03 1.32 7.17
CA VAL A 270 24.37 0.71 7.15
C VAL A 270 25.45 1.77 7.31
N THR A 271 25.35 2.89 6.58
CA THR A 271 26.28 4.02 6.68
C THR A 271 26.23 4.64 8.08
N MET A 272 25.06 4.80 8.67
CA MET A 272 24.92 5.31 10.05
C MET A 272 25.58 4.38 11.07
N LEU A 273 25.33 3.07 10.97
CA LEU A 273 25.95 2.08 11.86
C LEU A 273 27.49 2.08 11.72
N ARG A 274 28.00 2.20 10.50
CA ARG A 274 29.43 2.33 10.24
C ARG A 274 30.01 3.61 10.87
N ALA A 275 29.32 4.73 10.73
CA ALA A 275 29.74 5.99 11.36
C ALA A 275 29.83 5.90 12.88
N MET A 276 28.91 5.13 13.52
CA MET A 276 29.00 4.85 14.96
C MET A 276 30.27 4.07 15.31
N ALA A 277 30.63 3.03 14.55
CA ALA A 277 31.84 2.27 14.78
C ALA A 277 33.13 3.15 14.63
N ILE A 278 33.16 3.95 13.58
CA ILE A 278 34.26 4.86 13.32
C ILE A 278 34.39 5.90 14.45
N GLU A 279 33.28 6.42 14.99
CA GLU A 279 33.36 7.40 16.10
C GLU A 279 33.88 6.78 17.41
N VAL A 280 33.62 5.49 17.64
CA VAL A 280 34.26 4.74 18.72
C VAL A 280 35.78 4.72 18.54
N LEU A 281 36.26 4.36 17.34
CA LEU A 281 37.69 4.35 17.03
C LEU A 281 38.34 5.74 17.24
N ARG A 282 37.71 6.78 16.71
CA ARG A 282 38.15 8.17 16.87
C ARG A 282 38.21 8.60 18.34
N THR A 283 37.26 8.17 19.12
CA THR A 283 37.21 8.49 20.56
C THR A 283 38.33 7.78 21.31
N ILE A 284 38.58 6.52 21.04
CA ILE A 284 39.67 5.76 21.61
C ILE A 284 41.06 6.38 21.24
N ASP A 285 41.26 6.75 19.97
CA ASP A 285 42.46 7.40 19.50
C ASP A 285 42.69 8.75 20.25
N ARG A 286 41.67 9.59 20.36
CA ARG A 286 41.74 10.85 21.11
C ARG A 286 42.13 10.63 22.58
N ILE A 287 41.55 9.63 23.23
CA ILE A 287 41.89 9.29 24.63
C ILE A 287 43.35 8.83 24.72
N THR A 288 43.77 7.96 23.82
CA THR A 288 45.15 7.39 23.82
C THR A 288 46.20 8.46 23.58
N ARG A 289 45.96 9.43 22.71
CA ARG A 289 46.82 10.56 22.42
C ARG A 289 46.77 11.66 23.50
N GLY A 290 45.95 11.52 24.56
CA GLY A 290 45.81 12.53 25.60
C GLY A 290 45.10 13.81 25.15
N LEU A 291 44.40 13.76 24.00
CA LEU A 291 43.69 14.89 23.38
C LEU A 291 42.22 14.96 23.80
N ALA A 292 41.76 14.07 24.66
CA ALA A 292 40.39 14.04 25.11
C ALA A 292 40.06 15.26 25.97
N LYS A 293 39.39 16.23 25.39
CA LYS A 293 38.60 17.19 26.16
C LYS A 293 37.44 16.42 26.77
N GLY A 294 37.19 16.52 28.07
CA GLY A 294 36.22 15.80 28.90
C GLY A 294 34.93 15.26 28.26
N PRO A 295 34.06 14.64 28.99
CA PRO A 295 32.89 13.94 28.39
C PRO A 295 32.08 14.90 27.53
N TRP A 296 31.69 14.42 26.32
CA TRP A 296 30.86 15.18 25.42
C TRP A 296 29.58 15.64 26.14
N ARG A 297 29.37 16.96 26.23
CA ARG A 297 28.16 17.54 26.79
C ARG A 297 27.26 17.98 25.63
N ARG A 298 25.96 17.64 25.68
CA ARG A 298 24.99 18.14 24.73
C ARG A 298 24.95 19.66 24.77
N ARG A 299 24.89 20.32 23.63
CA ARG A 299 24.50 21.72 23.52
C ARG A 299 23.04 21.86 23.89
N ASP A 300 22.63 22.97 24.48
CA ASP A 300 21.22 23.30 24.64
C ASP A 300 20.55 23.53 23.29
N ASP A 301 19.20 23.65 23.27
CA ASP A 301 18.44 23.88 22.06
C ASP A 301 18.79 25.22 21.36
N ALA A 302 19.50 26.12 22.00
CA ALA A 302 20.05 27.38 21.47
C ALA A 302 21.48 27.23 20.93
N GLY A 303 22.09 26.03 21.01
CA GLY A 303 23.43 25.74 20.53
C GLY A 303 24.54 26.17 21.47
N ASN A 304 24.24 26.62 22.69
CA ASN A 304 25.23 27.05 23.67
C ASN A 304 25.87 25.86 24.40
N PRO A 305 27.17 25.95 24.79
CA PRO A 305 27.79 24.96 25.65
C PRO A 305 27.12 25.00 27.03
N PRO A 306 26.99 23.85 27.74
CA PRO A 306 26.46 23.81 29.09
C PRO A 306 27.36 24.64 30.04
N PRO A 307 26.80 25.22 31.12
CA PRO A 307 27.56 26.01 32.08
C PRO A 307 28.68 25.17 32.70
N GLU A 308 29.86 25.79 32.86
CA GLU A 308 30.98 25.18 33.58
C GLU A 308 30.60 25.03 35.05
N SER A 309 30.62 23.82 35.56
CA SER A 309 30.41 23.50 36.99
C SER A 309 31.72 23.50 37.76
#